data_af48d428d4b5d475c4b9e906c5bcd35f
#
_entry.id   af48d428d4b5d475c4b9e906c5bcd35f
#
_cell.length_a   1.000
_cell.length_b   1.000
_cell.length_c   1.000
_cell.angle_alpha   90.00
_cell.angle_beta   90.00
_cell.angle_gamma   90.00
#
_symmetry.space_group_name_H-M   'P 1'
#
loop_
_entity.id
_entity.type
_entity.pdbx_description
1 polymer ?
#
loop_
_entity_poly.entity_id
_entity_poly.type
_entity_poly.pdbx_seq_one_letter_code
_entity_poly.pdbx_strand_id
1 'polypeptide(L)'
;FQHREDLDKTLKVLINKYPKFSETVKEYMKSDVAHECNMFIMKKEIYKQYCSWLFDILFEVEKQIDTTFYSVEEYRVMGYLAERLCGLYFEYLKKQPGIKTFELSKTLFKDTTPRSTLKPVYEKEIPVVLSANDKFSPYLDVMIRSIVKNASDKNNYDIIILYNDISQRNQNLIKMSSK
;
A
#
# COMPACT_ATOMS: atom_id res chain seq x y z
N PHE A 1 -3.47 10.39 17.27
CA PHE A 1 -3.85 11.30 16.19
C PHE A 1 -5.19 10.96 15.52
N GLN A 2 -6.11 10.34 16.22
CA GLN A 2 -7.46 10.07 15.72
C GLN A 2 -8.45 10.67 16.72
N HIS A 3 -9.37 11.47 16.22
CA HIS A 3 -10.49 11.93 17.02
C HIS A 3 -11.42 10.74 17.28
N ARG A 4 -11.75 10.51 18.54
CA ARG A 4 -12.63 9.42 18.97
C ARG A 4 -14.00 9.49 18.26
N GLU A 5 -14.47 10.70 18.06
CA GLU A 5 -15.76 10.98 17.41
C GLU A 5 -15.82 10.46 15.99
N ASP A 6 -14.72 10.55 15.21
CA ASP A 6 -14.67 10.07 13.83
C ASP A 6 -14.74 8.54 13.78
N LEU A 7 -14.06 7.87 14.70
CA LEU A 7 -14.18 6.42 14.83
C LEU A 7 -15.62 6.03 15.22
N ASP A 8 -16.23 6.73 16.17
CA ASP A 8 -17.61 6.43 16.61
C ASP A 8 -18.61 6.66 15.47
N LYS A 9 -18.45 7.71 14.65
CA LYS A 9 -19.24 7.93 13.42
C LYS A 9 -19.04 6.77 12.43
N THR A 10 -17.79 6.38 12.21
CA THR A 10 -17.44 5.28 11.31
C THR A 10 -18.08 3.96 11.72
N LEU A 11 -18.02 3.63 13.01
CA LEU A 11 -18.65 2.41 13.54
C LEU A 11 -20.17 2.44 13.44
N LYS A 12 -20.79 3.61 13.62
CA LYS A 12 -22.23 3.78 13.41
C LYS A 12 -22.61 3.54 11.96
N VAL A 13 -21.88 4.13 11.01
CA VAL A 13 -22.09 3.92 9.57
C VAL A 13 -21.93 2.44 9.21
N LEU A 14 -20.87 1.81 9.70
CA LEU A 14 -20.61 0.40 9.50
C LEU A 14 -21.78 -0.48 9.97
N ILE A 15 -22.22 -0.32 11.22
CA ILE A 15 -23.29 -1.14 11.79
C ILE A 15 -24.61 -0.91 11.07
N ASN A 16 -24.91 0.33 10.70
CA ASN A 16 -26.15 0.64 9.97
C ASN A 16 -26.18 0.00 8.58
N LYS A 17 -25.07 0.06 7.83
CA LYS A 17 -24.98 -0.53 6.48
C LYS A 17 -24.79 -2.04 6.51
N TYR A 18 -24.05 -2.53 7.49
CA TYR A 18 -23.65 -3.94 7.60
C TYR A 18 -23.89 -4.50 9.01
N PRO A 19 -25.16 -4.71 9.42
CA PRO A 19 -25.51 -5.15 10.78
C PRO A 19 -24.80 -6.44 11.21
N LYS A 20 -24.43 -7.30 10.26
CA LYS A 20 -23.69 -8.56 10.52
C LYS A 20 -22.32 -8.35 11.17
N PHE A 21 -21.77 -7.14 11.14
CA PHE A 21 -20.50 -6.81 11.80
C PHE A 21 -20.66 -6.40 13.26
N SER A 22 -21.88 -6.22 13.78
CA SER A 22 -22.14 -5.66 15.11
C SER A 22 -21.42 -6.39 16.23
N GLU A 23 -21.42 -7.74 16.19
CA GLU A 23 -20.72 -8.54 17.22
C GLU A 23 -19.20 -8.40 17.08
N THR A 24 -18.69 -8.47 15.87
CA THR A 24 -17.25 -8.28 15.61
C THR A 24 -16.77 -6.90 16.06
N VAL A 25 -17.55 -5.84 15.83
CA VAL A 25 -17.25 -4.49 16.31
C VAL A 25 -17.14 -4.46 17.84
N LYS A 26 -18.11 -5.04 18.54
CA LYS A 26 -18.12 -5.07 20.03
C LYS A 26 -16.88 -5.77 20.59
N GLU A 27 -16.48 -6.89 20.00
CA GLU A 27 -15.32 -7.66 20.43
C GLU A 27 -14.02 -6.93 20.09
N TYR A 28 -13.90 -6.43 18.86
CA TYR A 28 -12.71 -5.70 18.40
C TYR A 28 -12.45 -4.44 19.22
N MET A 29 -13.50 -3.71 19.59
CA MET A 29 -13.38 -2.51 20.43
C MET A 29 -13.02 -2.79 21.90
N LYS A 30 -13.16 -4.02 22.36
CA LYS A 30 -12.72 -4.48 23.69
C LYS A 30 -11.33 -5.10 23.66
N SER A 31 -10.81 -5.42 22.49
CA SER A 31 -9.51 -6.05 22.32
C SER A 31 -8.38 -5.03 22.43
N ASP A 32 -7.26 -5.45 23.01
CA ASP A 32 -6.00 -4.69 23.00
C ASP A 32 -5.19 -4.92 21.72
N VAL A 33 -5.71 -5.75 20.79
CA VAL A 33 -5.04 -6.07 19.52
C VAL A 33 -5.52 -5.13 18.42
N ALA A 34 -4.60 -4.48 17.75
CA ALA A 34 -4.86 -3.66 16.57
C ALA A 34 -4.01 -4.16 15.38
N HIS A 35 -4.65 -4.30 14.23
CA HIS A 35 -3.97 -4.60 12.97
C HIS A 35 -3.67 -3.30 12.25
N GLU A 36 -2.43 -2.85 12.34
CA GLU A 36 -1.99 -1.57 11.79
C GLU A 36 -1.36 -1.73 10.40
N CYS A 37 -1.19 -0.60 9.73
CA CYS A 37 -0.42 -0.44 8.49
C CYS A 37 -1.07 -0.98 7.21
N ASN A 38 -2.34 -1.36 7.19
CA ASN A 38 -3.04 -1.86 5.99
C ASN A 38 -2.25 -2.90 5.17
N MET A 39 -1.43 -3.72 5.84
CA MET A 39 -0.62 -4.75 5.20
C MET A 39 -1.35 -6.08 5.22
N PHE A 40 -1.69 -6.60 4.06
CA PHE A 40 -2.40 -7.87 3.95
C PHE A 40 -2.10 -8.58 2.62
N ILE A 41 -2.30 -9.90 2.63
CA ILE A 41 -2.34 -10.74 1.43
C ILE A 41 -3.70 -11.42 1.42
N MET A 42 -4.50 -11.17 0.41
CA MET A 42 -5.85 -11.71 0.28
C MET A 42 -6.04 -12.41 -1.07
N LYS A 43 -6.89 -13.43 -1.10
CA LYS A 43 -7.40 -13.97 -2.37
C LYS A 43 -8.17 -12.88 -3.10
N LYS A 44 -8.07 -12.85 -4.42
CA LYS A 44 -8.69 -11.83 -5.28
C LYS A 44 -10.17 -11.56 -4.97
N GLU A 45 -10.93 -12.63 -4.72
CA GLU A 45 -12.37 -12.50 -4.47
C GLU A 45 -12.65 -11.88 -3.10
N ILE A 46 -11.86 -12.24 -2.08
CA ILE A 46 -11.96 -11.61 -0.74
C ILE A 46 -11.54 -10.13 -0.83
N TYR A 47 -10.48 -9.84 -1.57
CA TYR A 47 -10.02 -8.47 -1.78
C TYR A 47 -11.07 -7.58 -2.44
N LYS A 48 -11.74 -8.08 -3.49
CA LYS A 48 -12.82 -7.34 -4.15
C LYS A 48 -13.97 -7.03 -3.18
N GLN A 49 -14.39 -8.03 -2.38
CA GLN A 49 -15.43 -7.85 -1.38
C GLN A 49 -15.01 -6.86 -0.31
N TYR A 50 -13.76 -6.96 0.17
CA TYR A 50 -13.18 -6.01 1.12
C TYR A 50 -13.17 -4.58 0.59
N CYS A 51 -12.66 -4.35 -0.61
CA CYS A 51 -12.62 -3.02 -1.20
C CYS A 51 -14.03 -2.44 -1.39
N SER A 52 -14.97 -3.21 -1.91
CA SER A 52 -16.34 -2.77 -2.09
C SER A 52 -16.99 -2.37 -0.75
N TRP A 53 -16.78 -3.17 0.29
CA TRP A 53 -17.26 -2.90 1.64
C TRP A 53 -16.56 -1.68 2.27
N LEU A 54 -15.23 -1.60 2.16
CA LEU A 54 -14.43 -0.53 2.75
C LEU A 54 -14.82 0.84 2.18
N PHE A 55 -14.83 0.96 0.86
CA PHE A 55 -15.10 2.24 0.20
C PHE A 55 -16.55 2.67 0.33
N ASP A 56 -17.50 1.73 0.38
CA ASP A 56 -18.90 2.05 0.64
C ASP A 56 -19.10 2.69 2.04
N ILE A 57 -18.30 2.27 3.02
CA ILE A 57 -18.30 2.88 4.36
C ILE A 57 -17.58 4.22 4.33
N LEU A 58 -16.35 4.26 3.80
CA LEU A 58 -15.52 5.45 3.83
C LEU A 58 -16.14 6.63 3.11
N PHE A 59 -16.75 6.44 1.95
CA PHE A 59 -17.44 7.52 1.23
C PHE A 59 -18.67 8.06 1.96
N GLU A 60 -19.31 7.25 2.79
CA GLU A 60 -20.40 7.73 3.62
C GLU A 60 -19.90 8.46 4.86
N VAL A 61 -18.81 7.99 5.45
CA VAL A 61 -18.14 8.62 6.59
C VAL A 61 -17.55 9.98 6.19
N GLU A 62 -16.92 10.08 5.03
CA GLU A 62 -16.35 11.32 4.51
C GLU A 62 -17.33 12.49 4.49
N LYS A 63 -18.61 12.21 4.20
CA LYS A 63 -19.68 13.24 4.22
C LYS A 63 -20.02 13.74 5.62
N GLN A 64 -19.61 13.02 6.67
CA GLN A 64 -20.01 13.29 8.07
C GLN A 64 -18.84 13.83 8.91
N ILE A 65 -17.61 13.78 8.40
CA ILE A 65 -16.42 14.29 9.10
C ILE A 65 -16.12 15.71 8.59
N ASP A 66 -16.05 16.64 9.53
CA ASP A 66 -15.58 18.00 9.27
C ASP A 66 -14.08 18.08 9.59
N THR A 67 -13.26 18.29 8.58
CA THR A 67 -11.80 18.37 8.69
C THR A 67 -11.28 19.80 8.72
N THR A 68 -12.16 20.82 8.86
CA THR A 68 -11.81 22.24 8.73
C THR A 68 -10.70 22.68 9.67
N PHE A 69 -10.65 22.12 10.88
CA PHE A 69 -9.66 22.47 11.91
C PHE A 69 -8.61 21.39 12.15
N TYR A 70 -8.48 20.43 11.22
CA TYR A 70 -7.51 19.35 11.37
C TYR A 70 -6.10 19.82 11.00
N SER A 71 -5.11 19.37 11.79
CA SER A 71 -3.70 19.48 11.41
C SER A 71 -3.38 18.63 10.18
N VAL A 72 -2.19 18.80 9.63
CA VAL A 72 -1.72 18.03 8.46
C VAL A 72 -1.75 16.51 8.74
N GLU A 73 -1.39 16.11 9.95
CA GLU A 73 -1.43 14.70 10.37
C GLU A 73 -2.86 14.20 10.54
N GLU A 74 -3.72 14.98 11.14
CA GLU A 74 -5.13 14.64 11.37
C GLU A 74 -5.93 14.62 10.07
N TYR A 75 -5.54 15.40 9.07
CA TYR A 75 -6.18 15.40 7.75
C TYR A 75 -6.12 14.03 7.05
N ARG A 76 -5.22 13.14 7.51
CA ARG A 76 -5.14 11.75 7.06
C ARG A 76 -6.18 10.82 7.71
N VAL A 77 -7.18 11.37 8.38
CA VAL A 77 -8.21 10.63 9.15
C VAL A 77 -8.80 9.45 8.37
N MET A 78 -9.13 9.62 7.09
CA MET A 78 -9.68 8.53 6.27
C MET A 78 -8.73 7.33 6.14
N GLY A 79 -7.42 7.60 6.05
CA GLY A 79 -6.40 6.54 6.06
C GLY A 79 -6.35 5.77 7.38
N TYR A 80 -6.42 6.46 8.51
CA TYR A 80 -6.43 5.85 9.83
C TYR A 80 -7.73 5.06 10.08
N LEU A 81 -8.87 5.57 9.63
CA LEU A 81 -10.14 4.85 9.71
C LEU A 81 -10.12 3.60 8.84
N ALA A 82 -9.50 3.67 7.65
CA ALA A 82 -9.30 2.51 6.77
C ALA A 82 -8.46 1.41 7.46
N GLU A 83 -7.42 1.78 8.20
CA GLU A 83 -6.64 0.80 8.99
C GLU A 83 -7.48 0.10 10.04
N ARG A 84 -8.29 0.84 10.79
CA ARG A 84 -9.19 0.26 11.79
C ARG A 84 -10.22 -0.65 11.17
N LEU A 85 -10.79 -0.25 10.03
CA LEU A 85 -11.74 -1.05 9.28
C LEU A 85 -11.07 -2.31 8.69
N CYS A 86 -9.81 -2.23 8.25
CA CYS A 86 -9.06 -3.39 7.78
C CYS A 86 -8.92 -4.45 8.87
N GLY A 87 -8.49 -4.05 10.07
CA GLY A 87 -8.39 -4.95 11.22
C GLY A 87 -9.73 -5.57 11.59
N LEU A 88 -10.80 -4.78 11.57
CA LEU A 88 -12.15 -5.23 11.89
C LEU A 88 -12.66 -6.23 10.83
N TYR A 89 -12.37 -6.00 9.55
CA TYR A 89 -12.72 -6.92 8.49
C TYR A 89 -11.96 -8.25 8.62
N PHE A 90 -10.69 -8.21 9.02
CA PHE A 90 -9.89 -9.38 9.28
C PHE A 90 -10.47 -10.21 10.44
N GLU A 91 -10.85 -9.59 11.56
CA GLU A 91 -11.51 -10.26 12.68
C GLU A 91 -12.86 -10.87 12.27
N TYR A 92 -13.59 -10.20 11.40
CA TYR A 92 -14.81 -10.77 10.81
C TYR A 92 -14.50 -12.02 9.96
N LEU A 93 -13.45 -11.97 9.13
CA LEU A 93 -13.03 -13.11 8.30
C LEU A 93 -12.60 -14.32 9.12
N LYS A 94 -11.95 -14.13 10.27
CA LYS A 94 -11.57 -15.23 11.19
C LYS A 94 -12.75 -16.08 11.62
N LYS A 95 -13.94 -15.50 11.68
CA LYS A 95 -15.18 -16.17 12.08
C LYS A 95 -15.93 -16.84 10.93
N GLN A 96 -15.48 -16.62 9.68
CA GLN A 96 -16.21 -17.17 8.53
C GLN A 96 -15.81 -18.62 8.25
N PRO A 97 -16.77 -19.53 8.02
CA PRO A 97 -16.45 -20.91 7.70
C PRO A 97 -15.67 -20.99 6.37
N GLY A 98 -14.66 -21.86 6.34
CA GLY A 98 -13.85 -22.12 5.14
C GLY A 98 -12.77 -21.06 4.85
N ILE A 99 -12.67 -19.99 5.64
CA ILE A 99 -11.59 -19.02 5.54
C ILE A 99 -10.51 -19.38 6.55
N LYS A 100 -9.27 -19.54 6.05
CA LYS A 100 -8.07 -19.68 6.89
C LYS A 100 -7.33 -18.37 6.89
N THR A 101 -7.00 -17.87 8.09
CA THR A 101 -6.27 -16.64 8.30
C THR A 101 -4.96 -16.92 9.02
N PHE A 102 -3.94 -16.10 8.73
CA PHE A 102 -2.66 -16.12 9.43
C PHE A 102 -2.25 -14.68 9.77
N GLU A 103 -1.63 -14.52 10.91
CA GLU A 103 -1.02 -13.26 11.31
C GLU A 103 0.49 -13.40 11.25
N LEU A 104 1.14 -12.44 10.59
CA LEU A 104 2.59 -12.36 10.50
C LEU A 104 3.09 -11.23 11.40
N SER A 105 4.21 -11.47 12.07
CA SER A 105 4.84 -10.44 12.89
C SER A 105 5.30 -9.26 12.01
N LYS A 106 4.95 -8.06 12.43
CA LYS A 106 5.45 -6.83 11.81
C LYS A 106 6.95 -6.67 12.14
N THR A 107 7.75 -6.45 11.12
CA THR A 107 9.17 -6.14 11.27
C THR A 107 9.39 -4.66 10.99
N LEU A 108 9.98 -3.95 11.94
CA LEU A 108 10.43 -2.57 11.77
C LEU A 108 11.95 -2.58 11.63
N PHE A 109 12.42 -2.05 10.51
CA PHE A 109 13.85 -1.86 10.32
C PHE A 109 14.30 -0.63 11.12
N LYS A 110 15.24 -0.81 12.04
CA LYS A 110 15.82 0.28 12.83
C LYS A 110 16.74 1.18 11.99
N ASP A 111 17.37 0.59 10.99
CA ASP A 111 18.24 1.28 10.05
C ASP A 111 17.71 1.02 8.65
N THR A 112 17.19 2.08 8.05
CA THR A 112 16.72 2.11 6.66
C THR A 112 17.75 2.76 5.75
N THR A 113 18.95 3.02 6.26
CA THR A 113 20.06 3.52 5.43
C THR A 113 20.27 2.51 4.30
N PRO A 114 20.11 2.92 3.04
CA PRO A 114 20.37 2.02 1.93
C PRO A 114 21.79 1.51 2.05
N ARG A 115 21.97 0.20 2.18
CA ARG A 115 23.28 -0.44 2.04
C ARG A 115 23.70 -0.44 0.57
N SER A 116 23.41 0.65 -0.11
CA SER A 116 23.78 0.84 -1.49
C SER A 116 25.31 0.91 -1.55
N THR A 117 25.88 -0.10 -2.15
CA THR A 117 27.29 -0.08 -2.57
C THR A 117 27.50 0.79 -3.82
N LEU A 118 26.41 1.26 -4.41
CA LEU A 118 26.42 2.19 -5.51
C LEU A 118 26.70 3.58 -4.96
N LYS A 119 27.99 3.94 -4.94
CA LYS A 119 28.38 5.32 -4.69
C LYS A 119 27.96 6.17 -5.89
N PRO A 120 27.37 7.34 -5.67
CA PRO A 120 27.14 8.27 -6.77
C PRO A 120 28.45 8.51 -7.51
N VAL A 121 28.42 8.33 -8.82
CA VAL A 121 29.60 8.57 -9.67
C VAL A 121 29.74 10.05 -9.99
N TYR A 122 28.64 10.79 -9.86
CA TYR A 122 28.57 12.21 -10.24
C TYR A 122 27.86 13.03 -9.16
N GLU A 123 28.16 14.33 -9.09
CA GLU A 123 27.57 15.26 -8.11
C GLU A 123 26.05 15.44 -8.22
N LYS A 124 25.51 15.21 -9.42
CA LYS A 124 24.06 15.29 -9.68
C LYS A 124 23.60 14.00 -10.33
N GLU A 125 23.09 13.09 -9.54
CA GLU A 125 22.45 11.86 -10.02
C GLU A 125 20.96 11.93 -9.83
N ILE A 126 20.24 11.45 -10.87
CA ILE A 126 18.80 11.30 -10.83
C ILE A 126 18.50 9.79 -10.80
N PRO A 127 18.14 9.23 -9.64
CA PRO A 127 17.77 7.83 -9.57
C PRO A 127 16.40 7.61 -10.22
N VAL A 128 16.33 6.68 -11.15
CA VAL A 128 15.10 6.24 -11.80
C VAL A 128 14.85 4.78 -11.44
N VAL A 129 13.86 4.53 -10.61
CA VAL A 129 13.52 3.17 -10.16
C VAL A 129 12.39 2.63 -11.02
N LEU A 130 12.63 1.50 -11.68
CA LEU A 130 11.67 0.80 -12.53
C LEU A 130 11.44 -0.61 -11.99
N SER A 131 10.25 -1.16 -12.23
CA SER A 131 9.93 -2.53 -11.84
C SER A 131 9.28 -3.27 -13.01
N ALA A 132 9.74 -4.50 -13.28
CA ALA A 132 9.18 -5.35 -14.31
C ALA A 132 9.41 -6.84 -14.00
N ASN A 133 8.66 -7.68 -14.70
CA ASN A 133 8.94 -9.11 -14.83
C ASN A 133 9.34 -9.45 -16.28
N ASP A 134 9.64 -10.71 -16.57
CA ASP A 134 10.10 -11.13 -17.90
C ASP A 134 9.10 -10.79 -19.01
N LYS A 135 7.80 -10.93 -18.74
CA LYS A 135 6.72 -10.61 -19.69
C LYS A 135 6.68 -9.13 -20.06
N PHE A 136 7.01 -8.24 -19.11
CA PHE A 136 7.00 -6.79 -19.32
C PHE A 136 8.37 -6.21 -19.70
N SER A 137 9.41 -7.04 -19.78
CA SER A 137 10.75 -6.60 -20.14
C SER A 137 10.85 -5.91 -21.52
N PRO A 138 10.06 -6.27 -22.58
CA PRO A 138 10.07 -5.51 -23.83
C PRO A 138 9.58 -4.07 -23.68
N TYR A 139 8.58 -3.84 -22.82
CA TYR A 139 8.07 -2.49 -22.53
C TYR A 139 9.05 -1.69 -21.69
N LEU A 140 9.75 -2.35 -20.76
CA LEU A 140 10.83 -1.76 -19.98
C LEU A 140 11.97 -1.30 -20.91
N ASP A 141 12.36 -2.09 -21.89
CA ASP A 141 13.37 -1.76 -22.89
C ASP A 141 12.99 -0.48 -23.66
N VAL A 142 11.74 -0.39 -24.13
CA VAL A 142 11.23 0.81 -24.83
C VAL A 142 11.26 2.04 -23.93
N MET A 143 10.87 1.88 -22.65
CA MET A 143 10.89 2.96 -21.68
C MET A 143 12.32 3.47 -21.45
N ILE A 144 13.29 2.57 -21.26
CA ILE A 144 14.70 2.94 -21.05
C ILE A 144 15.25 3.68 -22.27
N ARG A 145 14.99 3.19 -23.48
CA ARG A 145 15.39 3.89 -24.71
C ARG A 145 14.78 5.28 -24.80
N SER A 146 13.52 5.43 -24.39
CA SER A 146 12.87 6.73 -24.35
C SER A 146 13.53 7.67 -23.33
N ILE A 147 13.88 7.18 -22.16
CA ILE A 147 14.61 7.95 -21.15
C ILE A 147 15.95 8.39 -21.73
N VAL A 148 16.75 7.48 -22.24
CA VAL A 148 18.08 7.76 -22.81
C VAL A 148 17.99 8.77 -23.93
N LYS A 149 17.02 8.62 -24.85
CA LYS A 149 16.83 9.54 -25.99
C LYS A 149 16.46 10.96 -25.57
N ASN A 150 15.74 11.12 -24.47
CA ASN A 150 15.24 12.41 -24.00
C ASN A 150 15.98 12.93 -22.75
N ALA A 151 17.00 12.22 -22.31
CA ALA A 151 17.83 12.64 -21.18
C ALA A 151 18.59 13.93 -21.50
N SER A 152 18.81 14.74 -20.48
CA SER A 152 19.63 15.93 -20.61
C SER A 152 21.11 15.56 -20.47
N ASP A 153 21.96 16.07 -21.35
CA ASP A 153 23.43 15.91 -21.27
C ASP A 153 24.05 16.48 -19.99
N LYS A 154 23.28 17.29 -19.26
CA LYS A 154 23.72 17.93 -17.99
C LYS A 154 23.43 17.11 -16.75
N ASN A 155 22.70 15.99 -16.90
CA ASN A 155 22.27 15.14 -15.80
C ASN A 155 22.82 13.73 -15.99
N ASN A 156 23.02 13.05 -14.87
CA ASN A 156 23.32 11.64 -14.82
C ASN A 156 22.11 10.89 -14.29
N TYR A 157 21.75 9.81 -14.94
CA TYR A 157 20.60 9.00 -14.59
C TYR A 157 21.07 7.63 -14.13
N ASP A 158 20.72 7.26 -12.90
CA ASP A 158 20.98 5.92 -12.36
C ASP A 158 19.71 5.09 -12.49
N ILE A 159 19.68 4.16 -13.44
CA ILE A 159 18.51 3.33 -13.74
C ILE A 159 18.57 2.05 -12.93
N ILE A 160 17.75 1.97 -11.89
CA ILE A 160 17.63 0.83 -10.98
C ILE A 160 16.41 0.00 -11.38
N ILE A 161 16.62 -1.28 -11.70
CA ILE A 161 15.54 -2.19 -12.09
C ILE A 161 15.29 -3.21 -10.98
N LEU A 162 14.09 -3.17 -10.41
CA LEU A 162 13.62 -4.15 -9.44
C LEU A 162 12.91 -5.30 -10.18
N TYR A 163 13.45 -6.51 -10.06
CA TYR A 163 12.87 -7.69 -10.71
C TYR A 163 13.11 -8.95 -9.89
N ASN A 164 12.35 -10.00 -10.17
CA ASN A 164 12.55 -11.33 -9.59
C ASN A 164 12.72 -12.45 -10.65
N ASP A 165 12.25 -12.26 -11.88
CA ASP A 165 12.15 -13.31 -12.88
C ASP A 165 12.56 -12.89 -14.30
N ILE A 166 13.25 -11.75 -14.50
CA ILE A 166 13.72 -11.36 -15.84
C ILE A 166 14.82 -12.30 -16.31
N SER A 167 14.59 -12.96 -17.46
CA SER A 167 15.55 -13.88 -18.08
C SER A 167 16.87 -13.20 -18.42
N GLN A 168 17.96 -13.94 -18.41
CA GLN A 168 19.30 -13.43 -18.73
C GLN A 168 19.36 -12.78 -20.12
N ARG A 169 18.60 -13.31 -21.08
CA ARG A 169 18.49 -12.74 -22.43
C ARG A 169 17.90 -11.31 -22.35
N ASN A 170 16.80 -11.15 -21.65
CA ASN A 170 16.12 -9.87 -21.52
C ASN A 170 16.93 -8.87 -20.68
N GLN A 171 17.62 -9.33 -19.63
CA GLN A 171 18.57 -8.49 -18.89
C GLN A 171 19.68 -7.93 -19.78
N ASN A 172 20.23 -8.77 -20.67
CA ASN A 172 21.26 -8.33 -21.61
C ASN A 172 20.74 -7.30 -22.62
N LEU A 173 19.52 -7.49 -23.15
CA LEU A 173 18.88 -6.51 -24.04
C LEU A 173 18.68 -5.17 -23.35
N ILE A 174 18.16 -5.17 -22.12
CA ILE A 174 17.95 -3.96 -21.32
C ILE A 174 19.27 -3.23 -21.07
N LYS A 175 20.34 -3.94 -20.70
CA LYS A 175 21.68 -3.35 -20.52
C LYS A 175 22.27 -2.73 -21.80
N MET A 176 21.91 -3.25 -22.95
CA MET A 176 22.34 -2.65 -24.23
C MET A 176 21.58 -1.35 -24.53
N SER A 177 20.37 -1.21 -24.05
CA SER A 177 19.51 -0.06 -24.31
C SER A 177 19.80 1.13 -23.39
N SER A 178 20.55 0.92 -22.32
CA SER A 178 20.97 1.97 -21.36
C SER A 178 22.32 2.60 -21.73
N LYS A 179 22.93 2.20 -22.82
CA LYS A 179 24.20 2.76 -23.35
C LYS A 179 23.92 3.76 -24.45
#